data_354b7c7df741eaee617eff2a8790c8e5
#
_entry.id   354b7c7df741eaee617eff2a8790c8e5
#
_cell.length_a   1.000
_cell.length_b   1.000
_cell.length_c   1.000
_cell.angle_alpha   90.00
_cell.angle_beta   90.00
_cell.angle_gamma   90.00
#
_symmetry.space_group_name_H-M   'P 1'
#
loop_
_entity.id
_entity.type
_entity.pdbx_description
1 polymer ?
#
loop_
_entity_poly.entity_id
_entity_poly.type
_entity_poly.pdbx_seq_one_letter_code
_entity_poly.pdbx_strand_id
1 'polypeptide(L)'
;MLCLSGLLACSKDKTEDVPPVPPGSEEIPDKLELKAGDTDFNSLAYTVTAGKDGNEYLHVVYDKSFYDGVVGVFYQPADLLQKDGKRGTGTQSYTVKNGDAYPDGTTIFILGKADYVILAAVCDEKGVIKGEITSVSVTTKEVEYSKAQIVVEQDLDKTTSLALAVKITPDEAVDSYYAVPFEKDDYELNYKDMARPELMKM
;
A
#
# COMPACT_ATOMS: atom_id res chain seq x y z
N MET A 1 4.41 32.38 77.78
CA MET A 1 4.81 33.66 77.21
C MET A 1 5.17 33.45 75.75
N LEU A 2 4.57 34.20 74.85
CA LEU A 2 4.68 34.24 73.40
C LEU A 2 4.16 33.09 72.56
N CYS A 3 3.00 33.37 72.00
CA CYS A 3 2.41 32.78 70.79
C CYS A 3 3.23 33.14 69.56
N LEU A 4 3.37 32.21 68.61
CA LEU A 4 3.59 32.56 67.21
C LEU A 4 2.67 31.71 66.35
N SER A 5 1.72 32.40 65.74
CA SER A 5 0.76 31.90 64.76
C SER A 5 1.45 31.69 63.41
N GLY A 6 1.41 30.48 62.86
CA GLY A 6 1.80 30.21 61.46
C GLY A 6 0.58 30.08 60.58
N LEU A 7 0.43 31.00 59.63
CA LEU A 7 -0.58 31.00 58.61
C LEU A 7 -0.30 29.91 57.59
N LEU A 8 -1.20 28.94 57.46
CA LEU A 8 -1.27 27.99 56.35
C LEU A 8 -2.01 28.70 55.18
N ALA A 9 -1.29 29.02 54.15
CA ALA A 9 -1.87 29.44 52.87
C ALA A 9 -2.32 28.18 52.09
N CYS A 10 -3.62 27.96 51.98
CA CYS A 10 -4.21 27.05 51.04
C CYS A 10 -4.05 27.59 49.64
N SER A 11 -3.18 26.97 48.85
CA SER A 11 -3.18 27.09 47.38
C SER A 11 -4.39 26.34 46.86
N LYS A 12 -5.37 27.04 46.31
CA LYS A 12 -6.44 26.44 45.50
C LYS A 12 -5.85 26.09 44.16
N ASP A 13 -5.54 24.80 43.93
CA ASP A 13 -5.41 24.25 42.61
C ASP A 13 -6.77 24.40 41.91
N LYS A 14 -6.82 25.29 40.94
CA LYS A 14 -7.90 25.31 39.94
C LYS A 14 -7.65 24.16 39.01
N THR A 15 -8.22 23.01 39.29
CA THR A 15 -8.52 22.02 38.29
C THR A 15 -9.50 22.64 37.32
N GLU A 16 -9.05 23.04 36.14
CA GLU A 16 -9.95 23.35 35.03
C GLU A 16 -10.75 22.09 34.74
N ASP A 17 -12.06 22.18 34.97
CA ASP A 17 -13.01 21.18 34.52
C ASP A 17 -12.97 21.15 32.99
N VAL A 18 -12.12 20.27 32.43
CA VAL A 18 -12.20 19.93 31.02
C VAL A 18 -13.47 19.10 30.84
N PRO A 19 -14.45 19.58 30.07
CA PRO A 19 -15.67 18.81 29.83
C PRO A 19 -15.32 17.43 29.24
N PRO A 20 -16.00 16.37 29.69
CA PRO A 20 -15.73 15.02 29.20
C PRO A 20 -15.91 15.00 27.66
N VAL A 21 -14.84 14.59 26.96
CA VAL A 21 -14.86 14.37 25.52
C VAL A 21 -15.95 13.36 25.21
N PRO A 22 -16.90 13.63 24.30
CA PRO A 22 -17.95 12.68 23.94
C PRO A 22 -17.33 11.37 23.44
N PRO A 23 -17.86 10.21 23.86
CA PRO A 23 -17.36 8.93 23.38
C PRO A 23 -17.55 8.83 21.86
N GLY A 24 -16.44 8.82 21.12
CA GLY A 24 -16.43 8.73 19.65
C GLY A 24 -15.74 9.88 18.90
N SER A 25 -15.25 10.92 19.59
CA SER A 25 -14.36 11.89 18.95
C SER A 25 -12.92 11.34 18.97
N GLU A 26 -12.49 10.74 17.89
CA GLU A 26 -11.07 10.47 17.70
C GLU A 26 -10.32 11.80 17.74
N GLU A 27 -9.32 11.92 18.62
CA GLU A 27 -8.50 13.12 18.68
C GLU A 27 -7.75 13.26 17.33
N ILE A 28 -7.94 14.41 16.68
CA ILE A 28 -7.18 14.73 15.47
C ILE A 28 -5.72 14.90 15.88
N PRO A 29 -4.78 14.11 15.34
CA PRO A 29 -3.37 14.19 15.70
C PRO A 29 -2.77 15.55 15.29
N ASP A 30 -1.72 15.98 15.95
CA ASP A 30 -1.03 17.24 15.59
C ASP A 30 -0.27 17.13 14.27
N LYS A 31 0.15 15.90 13.90
CA LYS A 31 0.86 15.60 12.64
C LYS A 31 0.06 14.59 11.82
N LEU A 32 0.35 14.53 10.52
CA LEU A 32 -0.16 13.47 9.66
C LEU A 32 0.22 12.08 10.23
N GLU A 33 -0.78 11.22 10.39
CA GLU A 33 -0.59 9.82 10.74
C GLU A 33 -0.86 8.93 9.55
N LEU A 34 -0.01 7.91 9.40
CA LEU A 34 -0.14 6.86 8.40
C LEU A 34 -0.13 5.51 9.12
N LYS A 35 -1.22 4.76 8.97
CA LYS A 35 -1.38 3.44 9.59
C LYS A 35 -1.62 2.38 8.54
N ALA A 36 -0.86 1.28 8.63
CA ALA A 36 -1.16 0.08 7.85
C ALA A 36 -2.48 -0.53 8.32
N GLY A 37 -3.26 -1.00 7.37
CA GLY A 37 -4.49 -1.76 7.58
C GLY A 37 -4.30 -3.23 7.22
N ASP A 38 -5.39 -3.90 6.88
CA ASP A 38 -5.39 -5.29 6.47
C ASP A 38 -4.70 -5.47 5.12
N THR A 39 -4.04 -6.61 4.96
CA THR A 39 -3.44 -7.04 3.70
C THR A 39 -4.05 -8.35 3.24
N ASP A 40 -4.09 -8.53 1.92
CA ASP A 40 -4.39 -9.81 1.30
C ASP A 40 -3.29 -10.13 0.25
N PHE A 41 -3.37 -11.25 -0.44
CA PHE A 41 -2.36 -11.65 -1.44
C PHE A 41 -2.32 -10.71 -2.67
N ASN A 42 -3.38 -9.97 -2.94
CA ASN A 42 -3.51 -9.08 -4.10
C ASN A 42 -4.01 -7.67 -3.75
N SER A 43 -4.01 -7.33 -2.48
CA SER A 43 -4.45 -6.01 -2.01
C SER A 43 -3.82 -5.65 -0.67
N LEU A 44 -3.71 -4.36 -0.41
CA LEU A 44 -3.31 -3.81 0.87
C LEU A 44 -4.17 -2.58 1.21
N ALA A 45 -4.47 -2.43 2.49
CA ALA A 45 -5.21 -1.29 3.00
C ALA A 45 -4.33 -0.44 3.92
N TYR A 46 -4.64 0.84 4.01
CA TYR A 46 -4.03 1.78 4.95
C TYR A 46 -4.95 2.96 5.22
N THR A 47 -4.69 3.65 6.30
CA THR A 47 -5.42 4.87 6.67
C THR A 47 -4.44 6.02 6.80
N VAL A 48 -4.77 7.14 6.17
CA VAL A 48 -4.09 8.42 6.35
C VAL A 48 -5.02 9.34 7.13
N THR A 49 -4.51 9.92 8.21
CA THR A 49 -5.20 10.96 8.99
C THR A 49 -4.39 12.23 8.89
N ALA A 50 -4.95 13.27 8.27
CA ALA A 50 -4.34 14.58 8.24
C ALA A 50 -4.29 15.15 9.67
N GLY A 51 -3.16 15.76 10.03
CA GLY A 51 -3.04 16.47 11.31
C GLY A 51 -3.89 17.74 11.35
N LYS A 52 -3.95 18.39 12.51
CA LYS A 52 -4.77 19.61 12.76
C LYS A 52 -4.51 20.74 11.76
N ASP A 53 -3.26 20.85 11.29
CA ASP A 53 -2.86 21.87 10.32
C ASP A 53 -2.88 21.37 8.88
N GLY A 54 -3.12 20.07 8.67
CA GLY A 54 -3.03 19.42 7.38
C GLY A 54 -4.40 19.19 6.77
N ASN A 55 -4.70 19.94 5.77
CA ASN A 55 -5.98 19.78 5.09
C ASN A 55 -5.88 18.87 3.88
N GLU A 56 -4.75 18.90 3.17
CA GLU A 56 -4.47 18.05 2.02
C GLU A 56 -3.17 17.28 2.21
N TYR A 57 -3.12 16.09 1.65
CA TYR A 57 -1.92 15.26 1.64
C TYR A 57 -1.78 14.52 0.31
N LEU A 58 -0.56 14.12 0.01
CA LEU A 58 -0.25 13.14 -1.02
C LEU A 58 0.03 11.80 -0.35
N HIS A 59 -0.36 10.72 -1.01
CA HIS A 59 -0.05 9.35 -0.59
C HIS A 59 0.20 8.46 -1.80
N VAL A 60 1.09 7.47 -1.64
CA VAL A 60 1.47 6.53 -2.70
C VAL A 60 1.94 5.22 -2.10
N VAL A 61 1.81 4.14 -2.86
CA VAL A 61 2.30 2.80 -2.52
C VAL A 61 3.31 2.37 -3.57
N TYR A 62 4.45 1.83 -3.14
CA TYR A 62 5.45 1.23 -4.01
C TYR A 62 5.82 -0.17 -3.55
N ASP A 63 6.19 -1.01 -4.50
CA ASP A 63 6.96 -2.23 -4.20
C ASP A 63 8.25 -1.81 -3.48
N LYS A 64 8.56 -2.48 -2.35
CA LYS A 64 9.69 -2.07 -1.51
C LYS A 64 11.04 -2.27 -2.20
N SER A 65 11.17 -3.30 -3.03
CA SER A 65 12.41 -3.54 -3.75
C SER A 65 12.69 -2.45 -4.81
N PHE A 66 11.64 -2.01 -5.50
CA PHE A 66 11.73 -0.84 -6.39
C PHE A 66 12.11 0.42 -5.61
N TYR A 67 11.37 0.70 -4.53
CA TYR A 67 11.63 1.90 -3.72
C TYR A 67 13.05 1.95 -3.19
N ASP A 68 13.54 0.86 -2.59
CA ASP A 68 14.90 0.77 -2.05
C ASP A 68 15.97 0.88 -3.16
N GLY A 69 15.67 0.42 -4.38
CA GLY A 69 16.57 0.48 -5.52
C GLY A 69 16.70 1.87 -6.15
N VAL A 70 15.70 2.73 -5.99
CA VAL A 70 15.71 4.05 -6.65
C VAL A 70 15.91 5.21 -5.69
N VAL A 71 15.51 5.08 -4.42
CA VAL A 71 15.65 6.14 -3.41
C VAL A 71 17.10 6.29 -2.97
N GLY A 72 17.53 7.53 -2.93
CA GLY A 72 18.93 7.89 -2.61
C GLY A 72 19.92 7.70 -3.76
N VAL A 73 19.50 7.06 -4.87
CA VAL A 73 20.30 6.91 -6.10
C VAL A 73 19.77 7.84 -7.19
N PHE A 74 18.48 7.76 -7.51
CA PHE A 74 17.87 8.52 -8.60
C PHE A 74 16.82 9.52 -8.11
N TYR A 75 16.14 9.21 -7.02
CA TYR A 75 15.03 10.00 -6.49
C TYR A 75 15.16 10.20 -4.99
N GLN A 76 14.58 11.30 -4.51
CA GLN A 76 14.25 11.45 -3.10
C GLN A 76 12.80 10.98 -2.87
N PRO A 77 12.42 10.56 -1.65
CA PRO A 77 11.04 10.19 -1.34
C PRO A 77 10.01 11.27 -1.73
N ALA A 78 10.40 12.54 -1.62
CA ALA A 78 9.56 13.68 -2.01
C ALA A 78 9.27 13.71 -3.52
N ASP A 79 10.28 13.41 -4.35
CA ASP A 79 10.13 13.40 -5.81
C ASP A 79 9.13 12.33 -6.26
N LEU A 80 9.25 11.14 -5.67
CA LEU A 80 8.33 10.02 -5.93
C LEU A 80 6.90 10.37 -5.50
N LEU A 81 6.75 10.91 -4.30
CA LEU A 81 5.44 11.27 -3.77
C LEU A 81 4.79 12.42 -4.55
N GLN A 82 5.56 13.39 -5.03
CA GLN A 82 5.04 14.46 -5.89
C GLN A 82 4.67 13.97 -7.29
N LYS A 83 5.42 13.02 -7.84
CA LYS A 83 5.20 12.47 -9.17
C LYS A 83 3.95 11.58 -9.21
N ASP A 84 3.88 10.60 -8.30
CA ASP A 84 2.93 9.49 -8.37
C ASP A 84 1.87 9.53 -7.26
N GLY A 85 1.94 10.52 -6.36
CA GLY A 85 1.05 10.63 -5.21
C GLY A 85 -0.39 11.00 -5.59
N LYS A 86 -1.34 10.30 -5.00
CA LYS A 86 -2.78 10.65 -5.04
C LYS A 86 -3.07 11.65 -3.92
N ARG A 87 -4.00 12.56 -4.17
CA ARG A 87 -4.44 13.53 -3.15
C ARG A 87 -5.54 12.96 -2.27
N GLY A 88 -5.47 13.32 -0.99
CA GLY A 88 -6.50 13.07 -0.01
C GLY A 88 -6.66 14.24 0.96
N THR A 89 -7.76 14.21 1.73
CA THR A 89 -8.07 15.22 2.74
C THR A 89 -8.66 14.55 3.98
N GLY A 90 -8.41 15.12 5.16
CA GLY A 90 -8.95 14.61 6.42
C GLY A 90 -8.49 13.20 6.75
N THR A 91 -9.37 12.39 7.32
CA THR A 91 -9.11 10.98 7.61
C THR A 91 -9.74 10.11 6.54
N GLN A 92 -8.94 9.33 5.82
CA GLN A 92 -9.42 8.43 4.78
C GLN A 92 -8.70 7.08 4.83
N SER A 93 -9.47 6.02 4.60
CA SER A 93 -8.93 4.66 4.42
C SER A 93 -8.91 4.32 2.93
N TYR A 94 -7.81 3.74 2.51
CA TYR A 94 -7.55 3.35 1.14
C TYR A 94 -7.33 1.86 1.04
N THR A 95 -7.78 1.28 -0.05
CA THR A 95 -7.43 -0.09 -0.44
C THR A 95 -6.84 -0.02 -1.85
N VAL A 96 -5.62 -0.50 -2.00
CA VAL A 96 -4.93 -0.62 -3.29
C VAL A 96 -4.96 -2.08 -3.68
N LYS A 97 -5.39 -2.35 -4.91
CA LYS A 97 -5.51 -3.70 -5.47
C LYS A 97 -4.53 -3.89 -6.61
N ASN A 98 -4.21 -5.15 -6.86
CA ASN A 98 -3.49 -5.52 -8.07
C ASN A 98 -4.26 -5.06 -9.33
N GLY A 99 -3.58 -4.33 -10.21
CA GLY A 99 -4.19 -3.76 -11.41
C GLY A 99 -4.70 -2.33 -11.27
N ASP A 100 -4.70 -1.75 -10.07
CA ASP A 100 -4.93 -0.30 -9.91
C ASP A 100 -3.85 0.50 -10.63
N ALA A 101 -4.12 1.78 -10.89
CA ALA A 101 -3.17 2.63 -11.60
C ALA A 101 -2.67 3.81 -10.75
N TYR A 102 -1.42 4.20 -10.98
CA TYR A 102 -0.89 5.50 -10.58
C TYR A 102 -1.56 6.64 -11.38
N PRO A 103 -1.39 7.91 -10.96
CA PRO A 103 -1.94 9.05 -11.70
C PRO A 103 -1.47 9.16 -13.16
N ASP A 104 -0.28 8.65 -13.48
CA ASP A 104 0.28 8.63 -14.84
C ASP A 104 -0.25 7.46 -15.70
N GLY A 105 -1.12 6.61 -15.15
CA GLY A 105 -1.69 5.45 -15.81
C GLY A 105 -0.85 4.17 -15.71
N THR A 106 0.34 4.21 -15.09
CA THR A 106 1.15 3.02 -14.83
C THR A 106 0.44 2.08 -13.86
N THR A 107 0.43 0.79 -14.17
CA THR A 107 -0.24 -0.23 -13.34
C THR A 107 0.50 -0.49 -12.03
N ILE A 108 -0.26 -0.57 -10.94
CA ILE A 108 0.23 -1.00 -9.63
C ILE A 108 0.10 -2.52 -9.54
N PHE A 109 1.20 -3.19 -9.28
CA PHE A 109 1.19 -4.64 -9.05
C PHE A 109 1.26 -4.92 -7.56
N ILE A 110 0.20 -5.53 -7.01
CA ILE A 110 0.16 -6.04 -5.64
C ILE A 110 0.22 -7.56 -5.70
N LEU A 111 1.31 -8.11 -5.22
CA LEU A 111 1.61 -9.54 -5.28
C LEU A 111 1.58 -10.14 -3.89
N GLY A 112 1.33 -11.45 -3.82
CA GLY A 112 1.38 -12.18 -2.56
C GLY A 112 2.81 -12.34 -2.05
N LYS A 113 2.99 -12.29 -0.72
CA LYS A 113 4.26 -12.43 -0.01
C LYS A 113 5.33 -11.42 -0.47
N ALA A 114 4.88 -10.22 -0.79
CA ALA A 114 5.74 -9.12 -1.22
C ALA A 114 5.67 -7.95 -0.23
N ASP A 115 6.76 -7.22 -0.12
CA ASP A 115 6.87 -6.06 0.75
C ASP A 115 6.58 -4.78 -0.03
N TYR A 116 5.81 -3.90 0.59
CA TYR A 116 5.44 -2.60 0.07
C TYR A 116 5.79 -1.50 1.04
N VAL A 117 6.07 -0.31 0.51
CA VAL A 117 6.19 0.91 1.29
C VAL A 117 5.08 1.88 0.90
N ILE A 118 4.43 2.43 1.90
CA ILE A 118 3.41 3.45 1.74
C ILE A 118 4.02 4.75 2.23
N LEU A 119 3.93 5.80 1.43
CA LEU A 119 4.39 7.14 1.78
C LEU A 119 3.20 8.08 1.87
N ALA A 120 3.25 9.02 2.81
CA ALA A 120 2.31 10.12 2.87
C ALA A 120 2.97 11.39 3.41
N ALA A 121 2.55 12.55 2.91
CA ALA A 121 2.98 13.85 3.43
C ALA A 121 1.91 14.91 3.20
N VAL A 122 1.82 15.88 4.11
CA VAL A 122 0.99 17.07 3.92
C VAL A 122 1.46 17.85 2.70
N CYS A 123 0.54 18.37 1.91
CA CYS A 123 0.84 19.22 0.77
C CYS A 123 -0.04 20.47 0.74
N ASP A 124 0.38 21.44 -0.04
CA ASP A 124 -0.47 22.61 -0.35
C ASP A 124 -1.42 22.34 -1.51
N GLU A 125 -2.26 23.32 -1.82
CA GLU A 125 -3.22 23.27 -2.94
C GLU A 125 -2.57 22.98 -4.30
N LYS A 126 -1.27 23.23 -4.44
CA LYS A 126 -0.50 22.94 -5.67
C LYS A 126 0.14 21.55 -5.64
N GLY A 127 0.00 20.80 -4.53
CA GLY A 127 0.64 19.50 -4.34
C GLY A 127 2.10 19.57 -3.91
N VAL A 128 2.58 20.74 -3.49
CA VAL A 128 3.94 20.88 -2.96
C VAL A 128 3.97 20.37 -1.52
N ILE A 129 4.86 19.43 -1.25
CA ILE A 129 5.01 18.80 0.07
C ILE A 129 5.42 19.86 1.10
N LYS A 130 4.73 19.83 2.23
CA LYS A 130 4.98 20.67 3.42
C LYS A 130 5.27 19.75 4.61
N GLY A 131 6.47 19.81 5.14
CA GLY A 131 6.84 19.03 6.33
C GLY A 131 7.44 17.66 6.04
N GLU A 132 7.33 16.77 7.01
CA GLU A 132 7.98 15.46 6.96
C GLU A 132 7.17 14.45 6.15
N ILE A 133 7.87 13.53 5.49
CA ILE A 133 7.27 12.38 4.83
C ILE A 133 7.18 11.25 5.84
N THR A 134 5.98 10.77 6.05
CA THR A 134 5.71 9.57 6.88
C THR A 134 5.69 8.35 5.98
N SER A 135 6.29 7.26 6.44
CA SER A 135 6.29 5.98 5.72
C SER A 135 5.90 4.83 6.63
N VAL A 136 5.27 3.81 6.05
CA VAL A 136 5.01 2.53 6.70
C VAL A 136 5.26 1.41 5.71
N SER A 137 5.89 0.33 6.18
CA SER A 137 6.08 -0.89 5.39
C SER A 137 5.00 -1.90 5.74
N VAL A 138 4.52 -2.63 4.73
CA VAL A 138 3.53 -3.70 4.86
C VAL A 138 3.97 -4.89 4.03
N THR A 139 3.65 -6.10 4.50
CA THR A 139 3.86 -7.35 3.75
C THR A 139 2.49 -7.93 3.41
N THR A 140 2.27 -8.27 2.16
CA THR A 140 1.05 -8.94 1.71
C THR A 140 1.04 -10.40 2.15
N LYS A 141 -0.16 -10.99 2.28
CA LYS A 141 -0.30 -12.40 2.61
C LYS A 141 0.27 -13.28 1.51
N GLU A 142 0.67 -14.48 1.87
CA GLU A 142 1.05 -15.50 0.90
C GLU A 142 -0.17 -15.93 0.07
N VAL A 143 0.05 -16.21 -1.21
CA VAL A 143 -1.01 -16.77 -2.06
C VAL A 143 -1.25 -18.21 -1.64
N GLU A 144 -2.43 -18.52 -1.19
CA GLU A 144 -2.87 -19.90 -1.09
C GLU A 144 -3.25 -20.37 -2.50
N TYR A 145 -2.33 -21.08 -3.13
CA TYR A 145 -2.62 -21.65 -4.45
C TYR A 145 -3.74 -22.68 -4.32
N SER A 146 -4.77 -22.51 -5.14
CA SER A 146 -5.79 -23.52 -5.31
C SER A 146 -5.14 -24.85 -5.70
N LYS A 147 -5.65 -25.96 -5.16
CA LYS A 147 -5.30 -27.32 -5.61
C LYS A 147 -6.00 -27.67 -6.91
N ALA A 148 -6.78 -26.76 -7.46
CA ALA A 148 -7.47 -26.90 -8.70
C ALA A 148 -6.49 -27.21 -9.85
N GLN A 149 -6.91 -28.09 -10.72
CA GLN A 149 -6.10 -28.49 -11.87
C GLN A 149 -6.57 -27.74 -13.12
N ILE A 150 -5.62 -27.34 -13.93
CA ILE A 150 -5.88 -26.77 -15.25
C ILE A 150 -5.27 -27.72 -16.27
N VAL A 151 -6.11 -28.26 -17.14
CA VAL A 151 -5.67 -29.09 -18.25
C VAL A 151 -5.45 -28.18 -19.45
N VAL A 152 -4.25 -28.25 -20.04
CA VAL A 152 -3.89 -27.52 -21.26
C VAL A 152 -3.61 -28.54 -22.36
N GLU A 153 -4.38 -28.50 -23.43
CA GLU A 153 -4.28 -29.37 -24.57
C GLU A 153 -4.03 -28.57 -25.84
N GLN A 154 -3.14 -29.03 -26.70
CA GLN A 154 -2.98 -28.42 -28.01
C GLN A 154 -4.19 -28.76 -28.89
N ASP A 155 -4.82 -27.77 -29.50
CA ASP A 155 -5.85 -27.98 -30.52
C ASP A 155 -5.14 -28.12 -31.89
N LEU A 156 -4.89 -29.37 -32.26
CA LEU A 156 -4.16 -29.68 -33.49
C LEU A 156 -4.93 -29.28 -34.75
N ASP A 157 -6.27 -29.26 -34.70
CA ASP A 157 -7.09 -28.90 -35.85
C ASP A 157 -7.02 -27.41 -36.17
N LYS A 158 -6.72 -26.59 -35.14
CA LYS A 158 -6.60 -25.14 -35.27
C LYS A 158 -5.16 -24.63 -35.21
N THR A 159 -4.21 -25.48 -34.86
CA THR A 159 -2.78 -25.11 -34.86
C THR A 159 -2.26 -25.03 -36.28
N THR A 160 -1.56 -23.96 -36.62
CA THR A 160 -0.92 -23.75 -37.92
C THR A 160 0.58 -23.50 -37.73
N SER A 161 1.31 -23.40 -38.85
CA SER A 161 2.74 -23.01 -38.81
C SER A 161 3.00 -21.61 -38.24
N LEU A 162 1.98 -20.78 -38.13
CA LEU A 162 2.06 -19.39 -37.66
C LEU A 162 1.29 -19.11 -36.37
N ALA A 163 0.51 -20.09 -35.91
CA ALA A 163 -0.36 -19.92 -34.74
C ALA A 163 -0.50 -21.22 -33.94
N LEU A 164 -0.23 -21.14 -32.65
CA LEU A 164 -0.50 -22.21 -31.69
C LEU A 164 -1.92 -22.03 -31.12
N ALA A 165 -2.77 -23.03 -31.31
CA ALA A 165 -4.08 -23.09 -30.66
C ALA A 165 -4.04 -24.05 -29.48
N VAL A 166 -4.50 -23.61 -28.33
CA VAL A 166 -4.60 -24.42 -27.12
C VAL A 166 -6.01 -24.35 -26.56
N LYS A 167 -6.46 -25.48 -26.00
CA LYS A 167 -7.67 -25.56 -25.22
C LYS A 167 -7.29 -25.61 -23.74
N ILE A 168 -7.81 -24.67 -22.95
CA ILE A 168 -7.60 -24.61 -21.51
C ILE A 168 -8.90 -25.02 -20.85
N THR A 169 -8.85 -26.06 -20.03
CA THR A 169 -10.01 -26.56 -19.30
C THR A 169 -9.66 -26.47 -17.81
N PRO A 170 -10.14 -25.43 -17.10
CA PRO A 170 -10.01 -25.38 -15.65
C PRO A 170 -10.99 -26.34 -14.98
N ASP A 171 -10.63 -26.75 -13.79
CA ASP A 171 -11.50 -27.42 -12.85
C ASP A 171 -12.61 -26.46 -12.36
N GLU A 172 -13.73 -26.97 -11.85
CA GLU A 172 -14.86 -26.18 -11.38
C GLU A 172 -14.54 -25.22 -10.20
N ALA A 173 -13.40 -25.45 -9.52
CA ALA A 173 -12.93 -24.63 -8.42
C ALA A 173 -12.12 -23.41 -8.85
N VAL A 174 -11.95 -23.15 -10.17
CA VAL A 174 -11.13 -22.06 -10.70
C VAL A 174 -12.02 -20.90 -11.15
N ASP A 175 -12.00 -19.80 -10.40
CA ASP A 175 -12.70 -18.56 -10.77
C ASP A 175 -11.99 -17.81 -11.91
N SER A 176 -10.65 -17.83 -11.92
CA SER A 176 -9.83 -17.18 -12.94
C SER A 176 -8.47 -17.84 -13.07
N TYR A 177 -7.86 -17.73 -14.24
CA TYR A 177 -6.50 -18.21 -14.49
C TYR A 177 -5.74 -17.27 -15.42
N TYR A 178 -4.41 -17.40 -15.39
CA TYR A 178 -3.53 -16.75 -16.34
C TYR A 178 -2.87 -17.82 -17.21
N ALA A 179 -2.73 -17.54 -18.49
CA ALA A 179 -2.01 -18.38 -19.43
C ALA A 179 -1.09 -17.53 -20.28
N VAL A 180 0.21 -17.82 -20.20
CA VAL A 180 1.23 -17.13 -20.98
C VAL A 180 2.01 -18.18 -21.76
N PRO A 181 2.08 -18.09 -23.10
CA PRO A 181 2.91 -18.96 -23.92
C PRO A 181 4.37 -18.48 -23.86
N PHE A 182 5.28 -19.42 -23.71
CA PHE A 182 6.72 -19.21 -23.86
C PHE A 182 7.27 -20.17 -24.91
N GLU A 183 8.30 -19.76 -25.63
CA GLU A 183 9.13 -20.69 -26.35
C GLU A 183 9.85 -21.57 -25.34
N LYS A 184 9.92 -22.87 -25.62
CA LYS A 184 10.44 -23.84 -24.65
C LYS A 184 11.87 -23.54 -24.22
N ASP A 185 12.75 -23.26 -25.20
CA ASP A 185 14.17 -23.03 -24.91
C ASP A 185 14.38 -21.73 -24.15
N ASP A 186 13.59 -20.71 -24.46
CA ASP A 186 13.59 -19.43 -23.73
C ASP A 186 13.09 -19.60 -22.29
N TYR A 187 12.00 -20.36 -22.10
CA TYR A 187 11.50 -20.69 -20.77
C TYR A 187 12.53 -21.46 -19.93
N GLU A 188 13.12 -22.50 -20.50
CA GLU A 188 14.12 -23.34 -19.83
C GLU A 188 15.38 -22.56 -19.45
N LEU A 189 15.78 -21.60 -20.28
CA LEU A 189 16.98 -20.79 -20.07
C LEU A 189 16.77 -19.66 -19.04
N ASN A 190 15.65 -18.96 -19.15
CA ASN A 190 15.48 -17.66 -18.48
C ASN A 190 14.42 -17.65 -17.39
N TYR A 191 13.44 -18.56 -17.40
CA TYR A 191 12.23 -18.41 -16.59
C TYR A 191 11.89 -19.58 -15.70
N LYS A 192 12.38 -20.77 -15.93
CA LYS A 192 11.97 -21.98 -15.19
C LYS A 192 12.23 -21.91 -13.68
N ASP A 193 13.28 -21.19 -13.29
CA ASP A 193 13.68 -21.02 -11.89
C ASP A 193 13.12 -19.74 -11.25
N MET A 194 12.41 -18.92 -12.02
CA MET A 194 11.74 -17.74 -11.50
C MET A 194 10.55 -18.11 -10.61
N ALA A 195 10.39 -17.39 -9.53
CA ALA A 195 9.19 -17.50 -8.72
C ALA A 195 7.95 -17.08 -9.53
N ARG A 196 6.82 -17.81 -9.36
CA ARG A 196 5.56 -17.52 -10.07
C ARG A 196 5.14 -16.05 -10.02
N PRO A 197 5.25 -15.34 -8.87
CA PRO A 197 4.93 -13.92 -8.82
C PRO A 197 5.80 -13.04 -9.74
N GLU A 198 7.04 -13.42 -9.99
CA GLU A 198 7.95 -12.68 -10.88
C GLU A 198 7.60 -12.86 -12.35
N LEU A 199 7.21 -14.08 -12.74
CA LEU A 199 6.72 -14.36 -14.09
C LEU A 199 5.45 -13.56 -14.44
N MET A 200 4.64 -13.23 -13.44
CA MET A 200 3.40 -12.47 -13.62
C MET A 200 3.62 -10.95 -13.71
N LYS A 201 4.84 -10.46 -13.47
CA LYS A 201 5.23 -9.05 -13.63
C LYS A 201 5.68 -8.72 -15.06
N MET A 202 5.92 -9.73 -15.89
CA MET A 202 6.36 -9.59 -17.27
C MET A 202 5.18 -9.36 -18.22
#